data_de14b91a355dcf5a047e249c678d31c6
#
_entry.id   de14b91a355dcf5a047e249c678d31c6
#
_cell.length_a   1.000
_cell.length_b   1.000
_cell.length_c   1.000
_cell.angle_alpha   90.00
_cell.angle_beta   90.00
_cell.angle_gamma   90.00
#
_symmetry.space_group_name_H-M   'P 1'
#
loop_
_entity.id
_entity.type
_entity.pdbx_description
1 polymer ?
#
loop_
_entity_poly.entity_id
_entity_poly.type
_entity_poly.pdbx_seq_one_letter_code
_entity_poly.pdbx_strand_id
1 'polypeptide(L)'
;MYIAIGALFAFLGGIVYYSTLDFPELEKSELELLSVDVVEVDSIENRMYLELVFGVTNYGERTVTVPVISYELFANGKSLGSSSYDVLDIPLNGRALMLSGMQVPLVGEITINLTDDIKDIYEAIAAGESLDYRVTGQYTIETAWQVIDMQFDSSL
;
A
#
# COMPACT_ATOMS: atom_id res chain seq x y z
N MET A 1 -39.66 -13.80 28.83
CA MET A 1 -38.26 -14.24 28.72
C MET A 1 -37.86 -14.53 27.26
N TYR A 2 -38.55 -15.36 26.51
CA TYR A 2 -38.20 -15.71 25.11
C TYR A 2 -38.22 -14.56 24.14
N ILE A 3 -39.11 -13.57 24.30
CA ILE A 3 -39.16 -12.37 23.44
C ILE A 3 -37.89 -11.52 23.58
N ALA A 4 -37.36 -11.36 24.80
CA ALA A 4 -36.14 -10.60 25.03
C ALA A 4 -34.90 -11.29 24.42
N ILE A 5 -34.86 -12.62 24.49
CA ILE A 5 -33.81 -13.44 23.89
C ILE A 5 -33.88 -13.34 22.36
N GLY A 6 -35.10 -13.45 21.78
CA GLY A 6 -35.30 -13.29 20.35
C GLY A 6 -34.90 -11.91 19.85
N ALA A 7 -35.24 -10.83 20.58
CA ALA A 7 -34.84 -9.46 20.26
C ALA A 7 -33.31 -9.27 20.31
N LEU A 8 -32.64 -9.89 21.30
CA LEU A 8 -31.17 -9.86 21.40
C LEU A 8 -30.51 -10.54 20.20
N PHE A 9 -30.98 -11.72 19.80
CA PHE A 9 -30.43 -12.40 18.60
C PHE A 9 -30.70 -11.65 17.31
N ALA A 10 -31.88 -11.05 17.16
CA ALA A 10 -32.20 -10.19 16.01
C ALA A 10 -31.31 -8.94 15.97
N PHE A 11 -31.03 -8.32 17.10
CA PHE A 11 -30.13 -7.18 17.21
C PHE A 11 -28.68 -7.56 16.89
N LEU A 12 -28.17 -8.65 17.47
CA LEU A 12 -26.82 -9.15 17.18
C LEU A 12 -26.67 -9.57 15.71
N GLY A 13 -27.65 -10.29 15.16
CA GLY A 13 -27.68 -10.66 13.75
C GLY A 13 -27.73 -9.44 12.82
N GLY A 14 -28.46 -8.41 13.21
CA GLY A 14 -28.52 -7.13 12.50
C GLY A 14 -27.16 -6.40 12.47
N ILE A 15 -26.43 -6.39 13.60
CA ILE A 15 -25.09 -5.80 13.66
C ILE A 15 -24.13 -6.58 12.78
N VAL A 16 -24.10 -7.91 12.83
CA VAL A 16 -23.26 -8.76 11.98
C VAL A 16 -23.58 -8.53 10.51
N TYR A 17 -24.87 -8.55 10.15
CA TYR A 17 -25.28 -8.27 8.76
C TYR A 17 -24.84 -6.89 8.30
N TYR A 18 -25.01 -5.86 9.12
CA TYR A 18 -24.63 -4.49 8.79
C TYR A 18 -23.11 -4.36 8.58
N SER A 19 -22.30 -5.06 9.40
CA SER A 19 -20.85 -5.03 9.28
C SER A 19 -20.35 -5.68 7.98
N THR A 20 -21.08 -6.67 7.42
CA THR A 20 -20.70 -7.30 6.14
C THR A 20 -20.94 -6.42 4.92
N LEU A 21 -21.74 -5.37 5.04
CA LEU A 21 -22.04 -4.44 3.93
C LEU A 21 -20.83 -3.52 3.59
N ASP A 22 -19.87 -3.39 4.48
CA ASP A 22 -18.71 -2.53 4.25
C ASP A 22 -17.63 -3.20 3.38
N PHE A 23 -17.56 -4.54 3.31
CA PHE A 23 -16.57 -5.25 2.50
C PHE A 23 -16.52 -4.84 1.03
N PRO A 24 -17.64 -4.78 0.30
CA PRO A 24 -17.64 -4.39 -1.11
C PRO A 24 -17.18 -2.94 -1.33
N GLU A 25 -17.29 -2.08 -0.31
CA GLU A 25 -16.84 -0.69 -0.40
C GLU A 25 -15.32 -0.56 -0.24
N LEU A 26 -14.72 -1.39 0.61
CA LEU A 26 -13.26 -1.43 0.81
C LEU A 26 -12.53 -1.94 -0.44
N GLU A 27 -13.11 -2.91 -1.15
CA GLU A 27 -12.57 -3.48 -2.39
C GLU A 27 -12.54 -2.48 -3.56
N LYS A 28 -13.21 -1.33 -3.45
CA LYS A 28 -13.21 -0.27 -4.47
C LYS A 28 -12.00 0.66 -4.37
N SER A 29 -11.01 0.34 -3.60
CA SER A 29 -9.78 1.12 -3.52
C SER A 29 -8.75 0.58 -4.50
N GLU A 30 -7.95 1.48 -5.09
CA GLU A 30 -6.91 1.15 -6.06
C GLU A 30 -5.59 1.79 -5.66
N LEU A 31 -4.50 1.06 -5.85
CA LEU A 31 -3.15 1.53 -5.57
C LEU A 31 -2.32 1.51 -6.85
N GLU A 32 -1.71 2.64 -7.17
CA GLU A 32 -0.86 2.86 -8.34
C GLU A 32 0.53 3.34 -7.91
N LEU A 33 1.57 2.97 -8.65
CA LEU A 33 2.89 3.57 -8.54
C LEU A 33 2.90 4.88 -9.33
N LEU A 34 3.23 5.99 -8.67
CA LEU A 34 3.24 7.33 -9.29
C LEU A 34 4.63 7.79 -9.68
N SER A 35 5.65 7.50 -8.86
CA SER A 35 7.05 7.78 -9.16
C SER A 35 8.00 6.86 -8.43
N VAL A 36 9.22 6.76 -8.98
CA VAL A 36 10.40 6.16 -8.34
C VAL A 36 11.55 7.15 -8.51
N ASP A 37 12.05 7.67 -7.40
CA ASP A 37 13.07 8.71 -7.40
C ASP A 37 14.30 8.26 -6.61
N VAL A 38 15.49 8.61 -7.10
CA VAL A 38 16.75 8.35 -6.38
C VAL A 38 16.95 9.43 -5.32
N VAL A 39 16.97 9.03 -4.06
CA VAL A 39 17.24 9.95 -2.94
C VAL A 39 18.73 10.12 -2.72
N GLU A 40 19.47 8.99 -2.68
CA GLU A 40 20.91 8.98 -2.38
C GLU A 40 21.57 7.76 -3.01
N VAL A 41 22.82 7.94 -3.46
CA VAL A 41 23.71 6.86 -3.91
C VAL A 41 24.95 6.86 -3.03
N ASP A 42 25.06 5.86 -2.14
CA ASP A 42 26.26 5.64 -1.31
C ASP A 42 27.23 4.73 -2.05
N SER A 43 28.21 5.35 -2.73
CA SER A 43 29.24 4.62 -3.46
C SER A 43 30.30 3.95 -2.56
N ILE A 44 30.35 4.27 -1.26
CA ILE A 44 31.27 3.64 -0.31
C ILE A 44 30.71 2.28 0.12
N GLU A 45 29.43 2.25 0.46
CA GLU A 45 28.74 1.03 0.91
C GLU A 45 28.06 0.28 -0.22
N ASN A 46 28.13 0.81 -1.48
CA ASN A 46 27.48 0.26 -2.66
C ASN A 46 25.96 0.08 -2.45
N ARG A 47 25.33 1.11 -1.90
CA ARG A 47 23.91 1.15 -1.64
C ARG A 47 23.26 2.35 -2.31
N MET A 48 21.99 2.17 -2.68
CA MET A 48 21.14 3.23 -3.25
C MET A 48 19.83 3.27 -2.47
N TYR A 49 19.38 4.48 -2.20
CA TYR A 49 18.09 4.73 -1.53
C TYR A 49 17.13 5.30 -2.56
N LEU A 50 16.02 4.61 -2.76
CA LEU A 50 14.94 5.07 -3.63
C LEU A 50 13.71 5.41 -2.81
N GLU A 51 13.03 6.46 -3.22
CA GLU A 51 11.70 6.84 -2.76
C GLU A 51 10.67 6.43 -3.81
N LEU A 52 9.62 5.74 -3.37
CA LEU A 52 8.48 5.35 -4.19
C LEU A 52 7.25 6.14 -3.72
N VAL A 53 6.54 6.74 -4.65
CA VAL A 53 5.28 7.39 -4.35
C VAL A 53 4.14 6.51 -4.85
N PHE A 54 3.31 6.04 -3.92
CA PHE A 54 2.09 5.29 -4.22
C PHE A 54 0.89 6.23 -4.19
N GLY A 55 0.08 6.23 -5.23
CA GLY A 55 -1.21 6.88 -5.25
C GLY A 55 -2.30 5.90 -4.82
N VAL A 56 -2.96 6.13 -3.70
CA VAL A 56 -4.11 5.31 -3.31
C VAL A 56 -5.38 6.10 -3.53
N THR A 57 -6.26 5.56 -4.37
CA THR A 57 -7.57 6.16 -4.68
C THR A 57 -8.68 5.35 -4.04
N ASN A 58 -9.54 6.02 -3.30
CA ASN A 58 -10.72 5.42 -2.69
C ASN A 58 -11.96 5.71 -3.55
N TYR A 59 -12.42 4.72 -4.30
CA TYR A 59 -13.67 4.81 -5.09
C TYR A 59 -14.91 4.37 -4.30
N GLY A 60 -14.75 3.88 -3.08
CA GLY A 60 -15.83 3.53 -2.18
C GLY A 60 -16.47 4.76 -1.51
N GLU A 61 -17.61 4.56 -0.87
CA GLU A 61 -18.33 5.61 -0.12
C GLU A 61 -17.84 5.78 1.32
N ARG A 62 -17.02 4.84 1.82
CA ARG A 62 -16.49 4.84 3.19
C ARG A 62 -15.13 5.51 3.24
N THR A 63 -14.88 6.23 4.32
CA THR A 63 -13.53 6.73 4.62
C THR A 63 -12.65 5.57 5.06
N VAL A 64 -11.49 5.44 4.44
CA VAL A 64 -10.52 4.37 4.71
C VAL A 64 -9.15 4.94 5.05
N THR A 65 -8.29 4.11 5.62
CA THR A 65 -6.85 4.36 5.77
C THR A 65 -6.06 3.18 5.22
N VAL A 66 -4.81 3.41 4.82
CA VAL A 66 -3.87 2.37 4.42
C VAL A 66 -2.70 2.37 5.40
N PRO A 67 -2.70 1.47 6.39
CA PRO A 67 -1.64 1.40 7.38
C PRO A 67 -0.36 0.75 6.89
N VAL A 68 -0.47 -0.22 5.97
CA VAL A 68 0.67 -1.01 5.49
C VAL A 68 0.57 -1.22 3.98
N ILE A 69 1.72 -1.08 3.30
CA ILE A 69 1.93 -1.51 1.92
C ILE A 69 3.21 -2.35 1.92
N SER A 70 3.12 -3.63 1.60
CA SER A 70 4.27 -4.52 1.40
C SER A 70 4.49 -4.71 -0.08
N TYR A 71 5.69 -4.45 -0.57
CA TYR A 71 5.95 -4.44 -2.00
C TYR A 71 7.32 -4.97 -2.39
N GLU A 72 7.41 -5.45 -3.62
CA GLU A 72 8.64 -5.80 -4.31
C GLU A 72 8.76 -4.91 -5.56
N LEU A 73 9.93 -4.26 -5.71
CA LEU A 73 10.24 -3.36 -6.80
C LEU A 73 11.04 -4.12 -7.87
N PHE A 74 10.65 -3.91 -9.12
CA PHE A 74 11.34 -4.41 -10.30
C PHE A 74 11.72 -3.25 -11.21
N ALA A 75 12.88 -3.37 -11.88
CA ALA A 75 13.27 -2.50 -12.99
C ALA A 75 13.69 -3.37 -14.19
N ASN A 76 13.13 -3.08 -15.38
CA ASN A 76 13.33 -3.88 -16.59
C ASN A 76 13.12 -5.39 -16.37
N GLY A 77 12.17 -5.75 -15.50
CA GLY A 77 11.82 -7.14 -15.16
C GLY A 77 12.73 -7.83 -14.16
N LYS A 78 13.79 -7.19 -13.66
CA LYS A 78 14.63 -7.73 -12.58
C LYS A 78 14.18 -7.20 -11.23
N SER A 79 14.10 -8.05 -10.22
CA SER A 79 13.82 -7.69 -8.84
C SER A 79 14.97 -6.87 -8.24
N LEU A 80 14.63 -5.72 -7.67
CA LEU A 80 15.55 -4.87 -6.92
C LEU A 80 15.46 -5.10 -5.41
N GLY A 81 14.43 -5.80 -4.95
CA GLY A 81 14.19 -6.13 -3.56
C GLY A 81 12.79 -5.78 -3.08
N SER A 82 12.55 -6.06 -1.81
CA SER A 82 11.26 -5.84 -1.16
C SER A 82 11.39 -4.83 -0.02
N SER A 83 10.35 -4.07 0.23
CA SER A 83 10.24 -3.14 1.34
C SER A 83 8.79 -2.99 1.78
N SER A 84 8.55 -2.15 2.78
CA SER A 84 7.20 -1.84 3.25
C SER A 84 7.07 -0.39 3.67
N TYR A 85 5.92 0.19 3.38
CA TYR A 85 5.40 1.37 4.05
C TYR A 85 4.59 0.90 5.24
N ASP A 86 4.85 1.43 6.43
CA ASP A 86 4.17 1.01 7.66
C ASP A 86 3.96 2.21 8.59
N VAL A 87 2.71 2.45 8.95
CA VAL A 87 2.31 3.51 9.89
C VAL A 87 1.46 2.96 11.05
N LEU A 88 1.61 1.66 11.36
CA LEU A 88 0.84 1.02 12.45
C LEU A 88 1.11 1.67 13.81
N ASP A 89 2.32 2.17 14.03
CA ASP A 89 2.69 2.88 15.26
C ASP A 89 2.06 4.29 15.37
N ILE A 90 1.47 4.81 14.28
CA ILE A 90 0.76 6.08 14.28
C ILE A 90 -0.70 5.82 14.69
N PRO A 91 -1.25 6.50 15.71
CA PRO A 91 -2.66 6.39 16.07
C PRO A 91 -3.58 6.69 14.87
N LEU A 92 -4.72 6.02 14.81
CA LEU A 92 -5.65 6.07 13.66
C LEU A 92 -6.03 7.50 13.24
N ASN A 93 -6.18 8.41 14.20
CA ASN A 93 -6.47 9.83 13.96
C ASN A 93 -5.29 10.64 13.40
N GLY A 94 -4.09 10.07 13.38
CA GLY A 94 -2.88 10.67 12.79
C GLY A 94 -2.52 10.11 11.41
N ARG A 95 -3.24 9.07 10.95
CA ARG A 95 -3.03 8.47 9.62
C ARG A 95 -3.74 9.26 8.54
N ALA A 96 -3.24 9.16 7.31
CA ALA A 96 -3.88 9.79 6.16
C ALA A 96 -5.27 9.18 5.93
N LEU A 97 -6.31 10.01 6.02
CA LEU A 97 -7.69 9.63 5.75
C LEU A 97 -7.99 9.79 4.27
N MET A 98 -8.48 8.73 3.65
CA MET A 98 -8.87 8.70 2.25
C MET A 98 -10.38 8.78 2.14
N LEU A 99 -10.88 9.97 1.86
CA LEU A 99 -12.31 10.20 1.62
C LEU A 99 -12.71 9.64 0.25
N SER A 100 -14.00 9.41 0.05
CA SER A 100 -14.54 8.98 -1.24
C SER A 100 -14.10 9.88 -2.39
N GLY A 101 -13.57 9.28 -3.45
CA GLY A 101 -13.07 9.97 -4.65
C GLY A 101 -11.72 10.67 -4.49
N MET A 102 -11.06 10.56 -3.33
CA MET A 102 -9.74 11.16 -3.11
C MET A 102 -8.61 10.17 -3.48
N GLN A 103 -7.58 10.70 -4.12
CA GLN A 103 -6.28 10.06 -4.23
C GLN A 103 -5.32 10.69 -3.21
N VAL A 104 -4.63 9.86 -2.44
CA VAL A 104 -3.66 10.29 -1.43
C VAL A 104 -2.30 9.67 -1.78
N PRO A 105 -1.24 10.49 -1.91
CA PRO A 105 0.11 9.97 -2.09
C PRO A 105 0.65 9.43 -0.77
N LEU A 106 1.21 8.23 -0.82
CA LEU A 106 1.93 7.58 0.28
C LEU A 106 3.36 7.33 -0.16
N VAL A 107 4.32 7.66 0.69
CA VAL A 107 5.74 7.57 0.38
C VAL A 107 6.35 6.35 1.05
N GLY A 108 6.88 5.44 0.22
CA GLY A 108 7.64 4.28 0.66
C GLY A 108 9.12 4.44 0.29
N GLU A 109 10.00 3.78 1.04
CA GLU A 109 11.44 3.81 0.81
C GLU A 109 11.97 2.39 0.62
N ILE A 110 12.94 2.24 -0.26
CA ILE A 110 13.67 0.98 -0.45
C ILE A 110 15.16 1.22 -0.55
N THR A 111 15.93 0.35 0.11
CA THR A 111 17.39 0.32 0.00
C THR A 111 17.81 -0.80 -0.94
N ILE A 112 18.53 -0.45 -2.00
CA ILE A 112 19.06 -1.39 -2.97
C ILE A 112 20.55 -1.54 -2.75
N ASN A 113 21.00 -2.78 -2.54
CA ASN A 113 22.42 -3.10 -2.44
C ASN A 113 22.93 -3.55 -3.81
N LEU A 114 24.10 -3.05 -4.22
CA LEU A 114 24.74 -3.48 -5.45
C LEU A 114 25.10 -4.97 -5.35
N THR A 115 24.58 -5.76 -6.28
CA THR A 115 24.90 -7.18 -6.46
C THR A 115 25.26 -7.44 -7.92
N ASP A 116 25.96 -8.55 -8.19
CA ASP A 116 26.37 -8.89 -9.56
C ASP A 116 25.15 -9.06 -10.50
N ASP A 117 24.02 -9.54 -9.96
CA ASP A 117 22.82 -9.82 -10.73
C ASP A 117 22.09 -8.57 -11.23
N ILE A 118 22.19 -7.45 -10.48
CA ILE A 118 21.49 -6.18 -10.80
C ILE A 118 22.44 -5.05 -11.15
N LYS A 119 23.73 -5.34 -11.33
CA LYS A 119 24.77 -4.32 -11.53
C LYS A 119 24.47 -3.37 -12.69
N ASP A 120 24.05 -3.92 -13.81
CA ASP A 120 23.66 -3.17 -15.01
C ASP A 120 22.50 -2.19 -14.73
N ILE A 121 21.50 -2.64 -13.99
CA ILE A 121 20.34 -1.81 -13.58
C ILE A 121 20.76 -0.78 -12.55
N TYR A 122 21.55 -1.18 -11.56
CA TYR A 122 22.05 -0.27 -10.53
C TYR A 122 22.83 0.91 -11.15
N GLU A 123 23.73 0.62 -12.11
CA GLU A 123 24.53 1.63 -12.83
C GLU A 123 23.61 2.53 -13.69
N ALA A 124 22.59 1.98 -14.34
CA ALA A 124 21.63 2.73 -15.14
C ALA A 124 20.80 3.70 -14.27
N ILE A 125 20.32 3.22 -13.10
CA ILE A 125 19.60 4.07 -12.13
C ILE A 125 20.51 5.20 -11.63
N ALA A 126 21.75 4.89 -11.26
CA ALA A 126 22.74 5.87 -10.79
C ALA A 126 23.09 6.91 -11.88
N ALA A 127 23.05 6.52 -13.15
CA ALA A 127 23.24 7.42 -14.28
C ALA A 127 22.00 8.27 -14.63
N GLY A 128 20.85 8.01 -13.99
CA GLY A 128 19.59 8.70 -14.27
C GLY A 128 18.93 8.27 -15.57
N GLU A 129 19.19 7.03 -16.03
CA GLU A 129 18.54 6.48 -17.20
C GLU A 129 17.07 6.15 -16.92
N SER A 130 16.23 6.27 -17.95
CA SER A 130 14.82 5.88 -17.86
C SER A 130 14.71 4.35 -17.92
N LEU A 131 14.04 3.76 -16.94
CA LEU A 131 13.81 2.32 -16.84
C LEU A 131 12.31 2.04 -16.69
N ASP A 132 11.91 0.84 -17.08
CA ASP A 132 10.53 0.35 -16.86
C ASP A 132 10.42 -0.16 -15.43
N TYR A 133 9.82 0.63 -14.55
CA TYR A 133 9.57 0.25 -13.18
C TYR A 133 8.23 -0.47 -13.04
N ARG A 134 8.21 -1.54 -12.25
CA ARG A 134 7.02 -2.26 -11.85
C ARG A 134 7.09 -2.58 -10.38
N VAL A 135 5.97 -2.50 -9.70
CA VAL A 135 5.84 -2.87 -8.30
C VAL A 135 4.67 -3.82 -8.13
N THR A 136 4.89 -4.89 -7.38
CA THR A 136 3.85 -5.84 -7.02
C THR A 136 3.82 -6.04 -5.52
N GLY A 137 2.65 -6.36 -4.97
CA GLY A 137 2.57 -6.58 -3.54
C GLY A 137 1.16 -6.63 -3.01
N GLN A 138 1.04 -6.32 -1.73
CA GLN A 138 -0.25 -6.20 -1.07
C GLN A 138 -0.30 -4.97 -0.18
N TYR A 139 -1.49 -4.43 0.00
CA TYR A 139 -1.74 -3.34 0.92
C TYR A 139 -2.97 -3.62 1.77
N THR A 140 -2.92 -3.14 2.99
CA THR A 140 -4.00 -3.28 3.96
C THR A 140 -4.87 -2.03 3.91
N ILE A 141 -6.18 -2.22 3.80
CA ILE A 141 -7.17 -1.15 3.92
C ILE A 141 -7.95 -1.37 5.20
N GLU A 142 -8.13 -0.32 5.97
CA GLU A 142 -8.91 -0.38 7.19
C GLU A 142 -9.95 0.75 7.30
N THR A 143 -11.05 0.42 7.95
CA THR A 143 -12.02 1.35 8.52
C THR A 143 -11.99 1.22 10.04
N ALA A 144 -12.86 1.95 10.76
CA ALA A 144 -13.00 1.80 12.21
C ALA A 144 -13.43 0.37 12.65
N TRP A 145 -13.95 -0.46 11.73
CA TRP A 145 -14.60 -1.73 12.05
C TRP A 145 -14.08 -2.93 11.25
N GLN A 146 -13.36 -2.70 10.17
CA GLN A 146 -12.96 -3.74 9.23
C GLN A 146 -11.56 -3.49 8.68
N VAL A 147 -10.87 -4.60 8.39
CA VAL A 147 -9.54 -4.63 7.78
C VAL A 147 -9.57 -5.67 6.66
N ILE A 148 -9.06 -5.31 5.50
CA ILE A 148 -8.86 -6.23 4.37
C ILE A 148 -7.48 -6.04 3.77
N ASP A 149 -6.92 -7.11 3.21
CA ASP A 149 -5.70 -7.06 2.42
C ASP A 149 -6.03 -7.20 0.94
N MET A 150 -5.46 -6.32 0.13
CA MET A 150 -5.62 -6.30 -1.32
C MET A 150 -4.29 -6.46 -2.02
N GLN A 151 -4.28 -7.21 -3.13
CA GLN A 151 -3.11 -7.35 -4.00
C GLN A 151 -3.08 -6.20 -5.00
N PHE A 152 -1.87 -5.79 -5.41
CA PHE A 152 -1.70 -4.82 -6.47
C PHE A 152 -0.51 -5.16 -7.37
N ASP A 153 -0.56 -4.64 -8.58
CA ASP A 153 0.46 -4.76 -9.61
C ASP A 153 0.40 -3.47 -10.45
N SER A 154 1.43 -2.66 -10.37
CA SER A 154 1.46 -1.36 -11.04
C SER A 154 2.83 -1.11 -11.67
N SER A 155 2.84 -0.39 -12.79
CA SER A 155 4.05 -0.03 -13.54
C SER A 155 4.01 1.43 -13.97
N LEU A 156 5.21 1.99 -14.14
CA LEU A 156 5.47 3.33 -14.69
C LEU A 156 5.92 3.23 -16.13
#